data_2a9d7ece40f475e3d119196b17fa6d2e
#
_entry.id   2a9d7ece40f475e3d119196b17fa6d2e
#
_cell.length_a   1.000
_cell.length_b   1.000
_cell.length_c   1.000
_cell.angle_alpha   90.00
_cell.angle_beta   90.00
_cell.angle_gamma   90.00
#
_symmetry.space_group_name_H-M   'P 1'
#
loop_
_entity.id
_entity.type
_entity.pdbx_description
1 polymer ?
#
loop_
_entity_poly.entity_id
_entity_poly.type
_entity_poly.pdbx_seq_one_letter_code
_entity_poly.pdbx_strand_id
1 'polypeptide(L)'
;MRLAAYQFDVTGDVKKNTEKIKNAIEKAAAENADFIAFPECAISGYPPTDLASSKDFDLEALPAVLKELQELSDAHKITILVGSIAFDEKYVNRAFLIAPKRDVRHYDKRALYGWDSENFARGNDDGIFEIKGLKAGVRICFEARFPEYFRELYKAKTDLNVVIFYAVSDTDETDKYNVLRSHLISRAAENVTPIFAVDAITPFQSAPTCFINASGKVLKELDRNKEELLFYDFEKSELNFGEIGRKRESDHLLGLE
;
A
#
# COMPACT_ATOMS: atom_id res chain seq x y z
N MET A 1 1.22 17.43 -2.92
CA MET A 1 0.22 16.48 -2.40
C MET A 1 0.68 15.99 -1.04
N ARG A 2 -0.13 16.16 0.00
CA ARG A 2 0.20 15.68 1.35
C ARG A 2 -0.26 14.23 1.52
N LEU A 3 0.69 13.34 1.73
CA LEU A 3 0.49 11.91 1.93
C LEU A 3 0.40 11.59 3.42
N ALA A 4 -0.48 10.66 3.78
CA ALA A 4 -0.51 10.04 5.09
C ALA A 4 -0.45 8.51 4.98
N ALA A 5 0.20 7.84 5.92
CA ALA A 5 0.16 6.39 6.10
C ALA A 5 -0.05 6.07 7.58
N TYR A 6 -0.94 5.14 7.88
CA TYR A 6 -1.22 4.75 9.25
C TYR A 6 -0.83 3.30 9.48
N GLN A 7 0.26 3.11 10.25
CA GLN A 7 0.62 1.80 10.76
C GLN A 7 -0.07 1.54 12.10
N PHE A 8 -0.71 0.39 12.22
CA PHE A 8 -1.47 0.03 13.43
C PHE A 8 -1.57 -1.48 13.62
N ASP A 9 -2.03 -1.91 14.79
CA ASP A 9 -2.33 -3.30 15.08
C ASP A 9 -3.62 -3.72 14.38
N VAL A 10 -3.47 -4.37 13.24
CA VAL A 10 -4.57 -5.01 12.53
C VAL A 10 -5.00 -6.27 13.31
N THR A 11 -6.29 -6.53 13.35
CA THR A 11 -6.88 -7.68 14.07
C THR A 11 -7.97 -8.34 13.23
N GLY A 12 -8.47 -9.51 13.66
CA GLY A 12 -9.65 -10.16 13.05
C GLY A 12 -10.99 -9.48 13.39
N ASP A 13 -11.00 -8.39 14.15
CA ASP A 13 -12.21 -7.63 14.51
C ASP A 13 -12.42 -6.45 13.58
N VAL A 14 -13.34 -6.63 12.62
CA VAL A 14 -13.70 -5.61 11.60
C VAL A 14 -14.11 -4.28 12.24
N LYS A 15 -14.88 -4.30 13.33
CA LYS A 15 -15.35 -3.08 13.98
C LYS A 15 -14.18 -2.29 14.59
N LYS A 16 -13.32 -2.99 15.33
CA LYS A 16 -12.12 -2.38 15.93
C LYS A 16 -11.21 -1.79 14.86
N ASN A 17 -10.95 -2.54 13.79
CA ASN A 17 -10.12 -2.06 12.68
C ASN A 17 -10.76 -0.83 12.01
N THR A 18 -12.07 -0.89 11.71
CA THR A 18 -12.80 0.21 11.07
C THR A 18 -12.80 1.47 11.91
N GLU A 19 -12.97 1.38 13.22
CA GLU A 19 -12.89 2.53 14.12
C GLU A 19 -11.50 3.19 14.09
N LYS A 20 -10.42 2.39 14.13
CA LYS A 20 -9.06 2.90 14.01
C LYS A 20 -8.81 3.57 12.66
N ILE A 21 -9.26 2.95 11.56
CA ILE A 21 -9.17 3.51 10.20
C ILE A 21 -9.88 4.85 10.12
N LYS A 22 -11.14 4.95 10.61
CA LYS A 22 -11.93 6.19 10.60
C LYS A 22 -11.24 7.30 11.40
N ASN A 23 -10.81 7.01 12.62
CA ASN A 23 -10.09 7.96 13.47
C ASN A 23 -8.78 8.44 12.80
N ALA A 24 -8.07 7.58 12.10
CA ALA A 24 -6.86 7.95 11.38
C ALA A 24 -7.18 8.85 10.16
N ILE A 25 -8.28 8.59 9.43
CA ILE A 25 -8.75 9.44 8.34
C ILE A 25 -9.07 10.84 8.85
N GLU A 26 -9.81 10.96 9.95
CA GLU A 26 -10.16 12.26 10.55
C GLU A 26 -8.91 13.04 10.98
N LYS A 27 -7.94 12.37 11.63
CA LYS A 27 -6.66 12.98 12.00
C LYS A 27 -5.85 13.42 10.77
N ALA A 28 -5.80 12.58 9.73
CA ALA A 28 -5.09 12.91 8.49
C ALA A 28 -5.76 14.10 7.78
N ALA A 29 -7.08 14.15 7.76
CA ALA A 29 -7.84 15.26 7.19
C ALA A 29 -7.62 16.57 7.97
N ALA A 30 -7.56 16.53 9.30
CA ALA A 30 -7.22 17.70 10.13
C ALA A 30 -5.82 18.25 9.84
N GLU A 31 -4.91 17.39 9.41
CA GLU A 31 -3.55 17.76 8.95
C GLU A 31 -3.50 18.09 7.43
N ASN A 32 -4.65 18.24 6.77
CA ASN A 32 -4.79 18.52 5.34
C ASN A 32 -4.15 17.47 4.42
N ALA A 33 -4.20 16.19 4.79
CA ALA A 33 -3.75 15.13 3.92
C ALA A 33 -4.68 14.98 2.70
N ASP A 34 -4.09 14.79 1.53
CA ASP A 34 -4.80 14.55 0.28
C ASP A 34 -5.05 13.06 0.04
N PHE A 35 -4.21 12.23 0.63
CA PHE A 35 -4.19 10.78 0.46
C PHE A 35 -3.79 10.10 1.77
N ILE A 36 -4.45 9.01 2.11
CA ILE A 36 -4.06 8.14 3.23
C ILE A 36 -4.02 6.68 2.79
N ALA A 37 -2.94 5.98 3.17
CA ALA A 37 -2.78 4.55 2.95
C ALA A 37 -2.82 3.78 4.27
N PHE A 38 -3.45 2.60 4.22
CA PHE A 38 -3.55 1.64 5.31
C PHE A 38 -2.91 0.30 4.90
N PRO A 39 -2.55 -0.57 5.86
CA PRO A 39 -1.98 -1.88 5.59
C PRO A 39 -2.81 -2.80 4.68
N GLU A 40 -2.18 -3.81 4.14
CA GLU A 40 -2.82 -4.99 3.55
C GLU A 40 -3.78 -5.62 4.57
N CYS A 41 -4.97 -6.04 4.13
CA CYS A 41 -6.02 -6.60 5.00
C CYS A 41 -6.38 -5.76 6.24
N ALA A 42 -6.21 -4.45 6.18
CA ALA A 42 -6.46 -3.52 7.29
C ALA A 42 -7.90 -3.56 7.81
N ILE A 43 -8.90 -3.83 6.95
CA ILE A 43 -10.30 -3.97 7.36
C ILE A 43 -10.57 -5.35 7.95
N SER A 44 -10.16 -6.40 7.25
CA SER A 44 -10.56 -7.78 7.53
C SER A 44 -9.71 -8.49 8.58
N GLY A 45 -8.46 -8.05 8.80
CA GLY A 45 -7.43 -8.93 9.35
C GLY A 45 -6.86 -9.86 8.28
N TYR A 46 -5.69 -10.43 8.53
CA TYR A 46 -4.93 -11.27 7.60
C TYR A 46 -4.92 -12.74 8.06
N PRO A 47 -5.41 -13.68 7.26
CA PRO A 47 -5.32 -15.11 7.59
C PRO A 47 -3.93 -15.68 7.20
N PRO A 48 -3.40 -16.66 7.92
CA PRO A 48 -4.02 -17.30 9.09
C PRO A 48 -3.69 -16.61 10.44
N THR A 49 -3.15 -15.40 10.44
CA THR A 49 -2.67 -14.72 11.65
C THR A 49 -3.81 -14.17 12.50
N ASP A 50 -4.71 -13.38 11.90
CA ASP A 50 -5.82 -12.71 12.62
C ASP A 50 -7.13 -13.48 12.52
N LEU A 51 -7.29 -14.29 11.48
CA LEU A 51 -8.42 -15.15 11.17
C LEU A 51 -7.90 -16.55 10.85
N ALA A 52 -8.60 -17.60 11.19
CA ALA A 52 -8.16 -18.95 10.82
C ALA A 52 -8.24 -19.19 9.29
N SER A 53 -9.17 -18.50 8.61
CA SER A 53 -9.39 -18.62 7.17
C SER A 53 -10.00 -17.34 6.61
N SER A 54 -9.85 -17.11 5.31
CA SER A 54 -10.58 -16.03 4.60
C SER A 54 -12.10 -16.19 4.67
N LYS A 55 -12.60 -17.40 4.93
CA LYS A 55 -14.03 -17.69 5.09
C LYS A 55 -14.59 -17.20 6.43
N ASP A 56 -13.75 -16.90 7.39
CA ASP A 56 -14.15 -16.40 8.71
C ASP A 56 -14.33 -14.87 8.70
N PHE A 57 -13.96 -14.22 7.60
CA PHE A 57 -14.23 -12.80 7.42
C PHE A 57 -15.70 -12.57 7.08
N ASP A 58 -16.34 -11.67 7.81
CA ASP A 58 -17.72 -11.25 7.56
C ASP A 58 -17.79 -10.38 6.29
N LEU A 59 -18.00 -11.05 5.16
CA LEU A 59 -18.13 -10.39 3.86
C LEU A 59 -19.36 -9.46 3.78
N GLU A 60 -20.42 -9.72 4.58
CA GLU A 60 -21.63 -8.90 4.59
C GLU A 60 -21.37 -7.52 5.25
N ALA A 61 -20.37 -7.43 6.12
CA ALA A 61 -19.95 -6.17 6.74
C ALA A 61 -19.19 -5.25 5.75
N LEU A 62 -18.49 -5.80 4.77
CA LEU A 62 -17.61 -5.03 3.88
C LEU A 62 -18.30 -3.90 3.12
N PRO A 63 -19.48 -4.08 2.49
CA PRO A 63 -20.15 -3.00 1.78
C PRO A 63 -20.52 -1.82 2.69
N ALA A 64 -20.91 -2.09 3.94
CA ALA A 64 -21.23 -1.04 4.91
C ALA A 64 -19.97 -0.25 5.31
N VAL A 65 -18.85 -0.94 5.56
CA VAL A 65 -17.57 -0.30 5.85
C VAL A 65 -17.11 0.56 4.68
N LEU A 66 -17.12 0.04 3.45
CA LEU A 66 -16.72 0.81 2.26
C LEU A 66 -17.59 2.05 2.06
N LYS A 67 -18.91 1.97 2.35
CA LYS A 67 -19.82 3.12 2.31
C LYS A 67 -19.43 4.17 3.35
N GLU A 68 -19.15 3.78 4.60
CA GLU A 68 -18.70 4.73 5.63
C GLU A 68 -17.38 5.41 5.24
N LEU A 69 -16.43 4.66 4.67
CA LEU A 69 -15.16 5.21 4.19
C LEU A 69 -15.36 6.15 3.00
N GLN A 70 -16.32 5.86 2.09
CA GLN A 70 -16.67 6.76 0.99
C GLN A 70 -17.27 8.08 1.52
N GLU A 71 -18.14 8.00 2.53
CA GLU A 71 -18.71 9.20 3.17
C GLU A 71 -17.62 10.08 3.80
N LEU A 72 -16.62 9.48 4.46
CA LEU A 72 -15.46 10.21 5.00
C LEU A 72 -14.57 10.79 3.89
N SER A 73 -14.31 10.01 2.83
CA SER A 73 -13.57 10.48 1.65
C SER A 73 -14.23 11.71 1.03
N ASP A 74 -15.54 11.69 0.87
CA ASP A 74 -16.32 12.78 0.29
C ASP A 74 -16.33 14.02 1.18
N ALA A 75 -16.53 13.84 2.49
CA ALA A 75 -16.60 14.92 3.48
C ALA A 75 -15.26 15.65 3.61
N HIS A 76 -14.18 14.90 3.68
CA HIS A 76 -12.83 15.43 3.90
C HIS A 76 -12.03 15.68 2.61
N LYS A 77 -12.54 15.25 1.44
CA LYS A 77 -11.87 15.32 0.12
C LYS A 77 -10.50 14.62 0.12
N ILE A 78 -10.39 13.54 0.88
CA ILE A 78 -9.20 12.70 1.02
C ILE A 78 -9.37 11.40 0.24
N THR A 79 -8.37 10.99 -0.53
CA THR A 79 -8.35 9.68 -1.18
C THR A 79 -7.80 8.64 -0.22
N ILE A 80 -8.47 7.48 -0.11
CA ILE A 80 -8.15 6.41 0.84
C ILE A 80 -7.71 5.17 0.06
N LEU A 81 -6.59 4.58 0.44
CA LEU A 81 -6.15 3.26 -0.01
C LEU A 81 -6.16 2.31 1.19
N VAL A 82 -6.97 1.25 1.14
CA VAL A 82 -7.16 0.34 2.28
C VAL A 82 -7.26 -1.11 1.82
N GLY A 83 -6.53 -2.01 2.50
CA GLY A 83 -6.54 -3.45 2.23
C GLY A 83 -7.69 -4.19 2.92
N SER A 84 -8.24 -5.21 2.26
CA SER A 84 -9.20 -6.17 2.82
C SER A 84 -9.20 -7.49 2.06
N ILE A 85 -9.75 -8.53 2.68
CA ILE A 85 -10.28 -9.67 1.96
C ILE A 85 -11.52 -9.21 1.19
N ALA A 86 -11.71 -9.72 -0.02
CA ALA A 86 -12.93 -9.55 -0.79
C ALA A 86 -13.31 -10.87 -1.46
N PHE A 87 -14.53 -10.94 -1.99
CA PHE A 87 -15.04 -12.11 -2.69
C PHE A 87 -15.83 -11.66 -3.92
N ASP A 88 -15.39 -12.12 -5.08
CA ASP A 88 -16.19 -12.06 -6.30
C ASP A 88 -16.66 -13.50 -6.59
N GLU A 89 -15.99 -14.24 -7.46
CA GLU A 89 -16.22 -15.70 -7.61
C GLU A 89 -15.32 -16.52 -6.67
N LYS A 90 -14.23 -15.91 -6.19
CA LYS A 90 -13.24 -16.48 -5.28
C LYS A 90 -12.78 -15.41 -4.28
N TYR A 91 -12.22 -15.86 -3.18
CA TYR A 91 -11.56 -14.95 -2.25
C TYR A 91 -10.33 -14.32 -2.92
N VAL A 92 -10.15 -13.02 -2.70
CA VAL A 92 -9.01 -12.23 -3.17
C VAL A 92 -8.46 -11.36 -2.04
N ASN A 93 -7.18 -11.06 -2.09
CA ASN A 93 -6.55 -10.06 -1.24
C ASN A 93 -6.53 -8.73 -2.02
N ARG A 94 -7.35 -7.78 -1.60
CA ARG A 94 -7.74 -6.59 -2.36
C ARG A 94 -7.33 -5.30 -1.67
N ALA A 95 -6.75 -4.39 -2.44
CA ALA A 95 -6.59 -2.99 -2.08
C ALA A 95 -7.72 -2.17 -2.72
N PHE A 96 -8.52 -1.49 -1.90
CA PHE A 96 -9.57 -0.57 -2.35
C PHE A 96 -9.03 0.85 -2.42
N LEU A 97 -9.26 1.52 -3.55
CA LEU A 97 -9.04 2.95 -3.71
C LEU A 97 -10.39 3.68 -3.69
N ILE A 98 -10.59 4.48 -2.67
CA ILE A 98 -11.81 5.25 -2.41
C ILE A 98 -11.46 6.73 -2.60
N ALA A 99 -11.97 7.34 -3.68
CA ALA A 99 -11.71 8.74 -4.01
C ALA A 99 -12.99 9.57 -3.89
N PRO A 100 -12.88 10.87 -3.56
CA PRO A 100 -14.04 11.73 -3.36
C PRO A 100 -14.95 11.76 -4.58
N LYS A 101 -16.24 11.43 -4.39
CA LYS A 101 -17.30 11.46 -5.43
C LYS A 101 -16.97 10.62 -6.67
N ARG A 102 -16.25 9.53 -6.52
CA ARG A 102 -15.93 8.56 -7.57
C ARG A 102 -16.30 7.16 -7.11
N ASP A 103 -16.54 6.27 -8.06
CA ASP A 103 -16.72 4.85 -7.80
C ASP A 103 -15.45 4.27 -7.16
N VAL A 104 -15.65 3.36 -6.22
CA VAL A 104 -14.56 2.62 -5.58
C VAL A 104 -13.85 1.78 -6.64
N ARG A 105 -12.54 1.94 -6.75
CA ARG A 105 -11.69 1.11 -7.60
C ARG A 105 -10.89 0.16 -6.74
N HIS A 106 -10.31 -0.87 -7.34
CA HIS A 106 -9.52 -1.86 -6.59
C HIS A 106 -8.35 -2.41 -7.39
N TYR A 107 -7.46 -3.06 -6.67
CA TYR A 107 -6.36 -3.88 -7.17
C TYR A 107 -6.27 -5.15 -6.35
N ASP A 108 -6.24 -6.30 -7.02
CA ASP A 108 -6.11 -7.61 -6.38
C ASP A 108 -4.66 -8.09 -6.45
N LYS A 109 -4.15 -8.61 -5.35
CA LYS A 109 -2.80 -9.16 -5.23
C LYS A 109 -2.52 -10.21 -6.29
N ARG A 110 -1.43 -10.05 -7.03
CA ARG A 110 -1.05 -10.95 -8.12
C ARG A 110 0.04 -11.95 -7.73
N ALA A 111 0.97 -11.57 -6.84
CA ALA A 111 1.99 -12.47 -6.33
C ALA A 111 1.51 -13.19 -5.08
N LEU A 112 1.18 -14.47 -5.21
CA LEU A 112 0.71 -15.33 -4.13
C LEU A 112 1.71 -16.45 -3.89
N TYR A 113 1.97 -16.79 -2.61
CA TYR A 113 2.83 -17.88 -2.19
C TYR A 113 2.34 -18.50 -0.87
N GLY A 114 2.64 -19.78 -0.65
CA GLY A 114 2.25 -20.51 0.54
C GLY A 114 0.73 -20.46 0.75
N TRP A 115 0.30 -20.09 1.94
CA TRP A 115 -1.11 -20.01 2.32
C TRP A 115 -1.94 -19.15 1.34
N ASP A 116 -1.40 -18.01 0.89
CA ASP A 116 -2.09 -17.14 -0.07
C ASP A 116 -2.40 -17.86 -1.38
N SER A 117 -1.47 -18.66 -1.91
CA SER A 117 -1.65 -19.35 -3.20
C SER A 117 -2.70 -20.47 -3.15
N GLU A 118 -3.00 -20.97 -1.95
CA GLU A 118 -4.00 -22.01 -1.73
C GLU A 118 -5.40 -21.43 -1.48
N ASN A 119 -5.46 -20.18 -0.98
CA ASN A 119 -6.69 -19.60 -0.45
C ASN A 119 -7.20 -18.36 -1.17
N PHE A 120 -6.35 -17.68 -1.94
CA PHE A 120 -6.73 -16.52 -2.74
C PHE A 120 -6.57 -16.76 -4.24
N ALA A 121 -7.42 -16.13 -5.03
CA ALA A 121 -7.23 -16.02 -6.47
C ALA A 121 -6.25 -14.89 -6.79
N ARG A 122 -5.49 -15.06 -7.88
CA ARG A 122 -4.60 -14.01 -8.39
C ARG A 122 -5.40 -12.90 -9.07
N GLY A 123 -5.04 -11.67 -8.80
CA GLY A 123 -5.49 -10.52 -9.59
C GLY A 123 -4.91 -10.52 -11.01
N ASN A 124 -5.47 -9.69 -11.86
CA ASN A 124 -5.03 -9.51 -13.26
C ASN A 124 -4.91 -8.04 -13.67
N ASP A 125 -5.27 -7.11 -12.79
CA ASP A 125 -5.20 -5.66 -13.04
C ASP A 125 -3.77 -5.13 -12.94
N ASP A 126 -3.55 -3.97 -13.54
CA ASP A 126 -2.24 -3.29 -13.53
C ASP A 126 -1.95 -2.53 -12.22
N GLY A 127 -2.98 -2.25 -11.42
CA GLY A 127 -2.88 -1.51 -10.17
C GLY A 127 -2.51 -0.03 -10.36
N ILE A 128 -2.94 0.58 -11.46
CA ILE A 128 -2.62 1.96 -11.80
C ILE A 128 -3.86 2.85 -11.60
N PHE A 129 -3.68 3.92 -10.84
CA PHE A 129 -4.74 4.84 -10.47
C PHE A 129 -4.33 6.29 -10.68
N GLU A 130 -5.30 7.15 -10.90
CA GLU A 130 -5.11 8.60 -10.84
C GLU A 130 -5.52 9.13 -9.47
N ILE A 131 -4.61 9.84 -8.80
CA ILE A 131 -4.82 10.48 -7.50
C ILE A 131 -4.41 11.94 -7.62
N LYS A 132 -5.37 12.87 -7.62
CA LYS A 132 -5.13 14.32 -7.73
C LYS A 132 -4.17 14.71 -8.87
N GLY A 133 -4.36 14.11 -10.04
CA GLY A 133 -3.55 14.39 -11.24
C GLY A 133 -2.20 13.67 -11.27
N LEU A 134 -1.87 12.86 -10.28
CA LEU A 134 -0.70 11.99 -10.28
C LEU A 134 -1.10 10.57 -10.65
N LYS A 135 -0.28 9.91 -11.45
CA LYS A 135 -0.43 8.49 -11.75
C LYS A 135 0.27 7.68 -10.66
N ALA A 136 -0.52 7.00 -9.84
CA ALA A 136 -0.03 6.15 -8.75
C ALA A 136 -0.10 4.67 -9.11
N GLY A 137 0.95 3.91 -8.80
CA GLY A 137 0.96 2.45 -8.87
C GLY A 137 0.76 1.84 -7.49
N VAL A 138 -0.07 0.80 -7.37
CA VAL A 138 -0.29 0.07 -6.11
C VAL A 138 0.27 -1.33 -6.21
N ARG A 139 0.97 -1.78 -5.17
CA ARG A 139 1.46 -3.17 -5.01
C ARG A 139 1.19 -3.64 -3.59
N ILE A 140 0.98 -4.96 -3.46
CA ILE A 140 0.64 -5.58 -2.17
C ILE A 140 1.76 -6.53 -1.74
N CYS A 141 2.40 -6.21 -0.64
CA CYS A 141 3.29 -7.03 0.19
C CYS A 141 4.33 -7.85 -0.59
N PHE A 142 4.08 -9.13 -0.84
CA PHE A 142 4.99 -10.07 -1.48
C PHE A 142 5.45 -9.62 -2.87
N GLU A 143 4.66 -8.81 -3.57
CA GLU A 143 4.98 -8.21 -4.87
C GLU A 143 6.22 -7.29 -4.82
N ALA A 144 6.53 -6.71 -3.66
CA ALA A 144 7.72 -5.88 -3.48
C ALA A 144 9.05 -6.63 -3.72
N ARG A 145 9.02 -7.95 -3.61
CA ARG A 145 10.20 -8.79 -3.81
C ARG A 145 10.58 -8.97 -5.29
N PHE A 146 9.66 -8.68 -6.22
CA PHE A 146 9.82 -8.96 -7.64
C PHE A 146 9.96 -7.67 -8.45
N PRO A 147 11.12 -7.42 -9.10
CA PRO A 147 11.32 -6.21 -9.91
C PRO A 147 10.34 -6.09 -11.07
N GLU A 148 9.84 -7.21 -11.59
CA GLU A 148 8.93 -7.26 -12.73
C GLU A 148 7.67 -6.44 -12.49
N TYR A 149 7.06 -6.53 -11.29
CA TYR A 149 5.88 -5.75 -10.92
C TYR A 149 6.12 -4.24 -10.90
N PHE A 150 7.33 -3.81 -10.60
CA PHE A 150 7.70 -2.40 -10.61
C PHE A 150 8.14 -1.92 -11.99
N ARG A 151 8.69 -2.81 -12.83
CA ARG A 151 8.96 -2.52 -14.24
C ARG A 151 7.67 -2.30 -15.04
N GLU A 152 6.57 -2.95 -14.70
CA GLU A 152 5.25 -2.63 -15.26
C GLU A 152 4.84 -1.19 -14.93
N LEU A 153 4.97 -0.79 -13.66
CA LEU A 153 4.66 0.58 -13.22
C LEU A 153 5.58 1.61 -13.89
N TYR A 154 6.87 1.29 -14.05
CA TYR A 154 7.81 2.12 -14.79
C TYR A 154 7.37 2.34 -16.24
N LYS A 155 7.01 1.26 -16.97
CA LYS A 155 6.48 1.33 -18.33
C LYS A 155 5.21 2.17 -18.43
N ALA A 156 4.37 2.10 -17.43
CA ALA A 156 3.16 2.92 -17.31
C ALA A 156 3.43 4.37 -16.92
N LYS A 157 4.69 4.73 -16.60
CA LYS A 157 5.12 6.08 -16.20
C LYS A 157 4.37 6.58 -14.96
N THR A 158 4.36 5.79 -13.89
CA THR A 158 3.81 6.22 -12.60
C THR A 158 4.67 7.31 -11.97
N ASP A 159 4.02 8.24 -11.28
CA ASP A 159 4.66 9.35 -10.56
C ASP A 159 5.02 8.97 -9.11
N LEU A 160 4.27 8.02 -8.56
CA LEU A 160 4.41 7.50 -7.19
C LEU A 160 3.98 6.04 -7.16
N ASN A 161 4.71 5.19 -6.44
CA ASN A 161 4.27 3.83 -6.16
C ASN A 161 3.92 3.69 -4.68
N VAL A 162 2.77 3.10 -4.39
CA VAL A 162 2.30 2.83 -3.03
C VAL A 162 2.36 1.33 -2.78
N VAL A 163 2.96 0.92 -1.66
CA VAL A 163 3.06 -0.50 -1.29
C VAL A 163 2.42 -0.69 0.09
N ILE A 164 1.40 -1.52 0.15
CA ILE A 164 0.74 -1.88 1.41
C ILE A 164 1.17 -3.27 1.84
N PHE A 165 1.49 -3.43 3.12
CA PHE A 165 2.00 -4.68 3.69
C PHE A 165 1.14 -5.16 4.86
N TYR A 166 1.11 -6.46 5.02
CA TYR A 166 0.90 -7.16 6.27
C TYR A 166 2.12 -8.07 6.46
N ALA A 167 3.26 -7.46 6.73
CA ALA A 167 4.54 -8.14 6.89
C ALA A 167 4.92 -8.18 8.36
N VAL A 168 4.38 -9.15 9.07
CA VAL A 168 4.62 -9.34 10.50
C VAL A 168 5.31 -10.66 10.78
N SER A 169 5.88 -10.80 11.97
CA SER A 169 6.55 -12.01 12.45
C SER A 169 6.21 -12.24 13.91
N ASP A 170 6.26 -13.50 14.37
CA ASP A 170 6.05 -13.86 15.78
C ASP A 170 7.23 -13.46 16.68
N THR A 171 8.38 -13.17 16.06
CA THR A 171 9.60 -12.71 16.72
C THR A 171 10.08 -11.40 16.09
N ASP A 172 10.86 -10.61 16.85
CA ASP A 172 11.42 -9.34 16.34
C ASP A 172 12.59 -9.60 15.35
N GLU A 173 12.26 -9.84 14.09
CA GLU A 173 13.21 -10.15 13.02
C GLU A 173 13.74 -8.89 12.33
N THR A 174 14.75 -8.26 12.89
CA THR A 174 15.40 -7.08 12.31
C THR A 174 15.99 -7.36 10.92
N ASP A 175 16.54 -8.55 10.68
CA ASP A 175 17.12 -8.90 9.38
C ASP A 175 16.06 -8.98 8.29
N LYS A 176 14.89 -9.57 8.58
CA LYS A 176 13.75 -9.60 7.65
C LYS A 176 13.27 -8.18 7.30
N TYR A 177 13.18 -7.32 8.32
CA TYR A 177 12.86 -5.89 8.12
C TYR A 177 13.86 -5.20 7.19
N ASN A 178 15.17 -5.38 7.43
CA ASN A 178 16.22 -4.80 6.62
C ASN A 178 16.18 -5.30 5.16
N VAL A 179 15.87 -6.57 4.94
CA VAL A 179 15.71 -7.15 3.60
C VAL A 179 14.54 -6.52 2.87
N LEU A 180 13.35 -6.42 3.50
CA LEU A 180 12.18 -5.79 2.87
C LEU A 180 12.40 -4.30 2.59
N ARG A 181 13.02 -3.60 3.54
CA ARG A 181 13.43 -2.20 3.36
C ARG A 181 14.37 -2.03 2.16
N SER A 182 15.34 -2.95 2.00
CA SER A 182 16.29 -2.93 0.89
C SER A 182 15.62 -3.20 -0.47
N HIS A 183 14.59 -4.06 -0.50
CA HIS A 183 13.76 -4.23 -1.70
C HIS A 183 13.10 -2.92 -2.11
N LEU A 184 12.44 -2.21 -1.17
CA LEU A 184 11.78 -0.94 -1.48
C LEU A 184 12.77 0.12 -1.99
N ILE A 185 13.95 0.22 -1.36
CA ILE A 185 15.02 1.13 -1.80
C ILE A 185 15.43 0.82 -3.24
N SER A 186 15.66 -0.47 -3.54
CA SER A 186 16.02 -0.91 -4.89
C SER A 186 14.92 -0.62 -5.90
N ARG A 187 13.63 -0.92 -5.57
CA ARG A 187 12.50 -0.63 -6.45
C ARG A 187 12.36 0.85 -6.76
N ALA A 188 12.57 1.73 -5.77
CA ALA A 188 12.55 3.17 -5.99
C ALA A 188 13.70 3.62 -6.90
N ALA A 189 14.92 3.20 -6.61
CA ALA A 189 16.14 3.63 -7.32
C ALA A 189 16.21 3.13 -8.77
N GLU A 190 15.91 1.85 -9.01
CA GLU A 190 15.99 1.23 -10.33
C GLU A 190 14.88 1.68 -11.30
N ASN A 191 13.71 2.07 -10.77
CA ASN A 191 12.59 2.56 -11.54
C ASN A 191 12.49 4.10 -11.54
N VAL A 192 13.40 4.79 -10.85
CA VAL A 192 13.41 6.26 -10.74
C VAL A 192 12.03 6.81 -10.36
N THR A 193 11.35 6.11 -9.46
CA THR A 193 10.00 6.43 -9.00
C THR A 193 9.92 6.34 -7.48
N PRO A 194 9.45 7.39 -6.79
CA PRO A 194 9.30 7.35 -5.33
C PRO A 194 8.38 6.22 -4.87
N ILE A 195 8.65 5.72 -3.66
CA ILE A 195 7.80 4.72 -3.00
C ILE A 195 7.28 5.27 -1.68
N PHE A 196 5.97 5.07 -1.47
CA PHE A 196 5.29 5.28 -0.21
C PHE A 196 4.78 3.94 0.30
N ALA A 197 5.24 3.50 1.48
CA ALA A 197 4.94 2.19 2.02
C ALA A 197 4.27 2.29 3.38
N VAL A 198 3.39 1.33 3.70
CA VAL A 198 2.74 1.17 5.00
C VAL A 198 2.63 -0.30 5.37
N ASP A 199 2.87 -0.62 6.65
CA ASP A 199 2.81 -1.99 7.19
C ASP A 199 1.94 -2.06 8.46
N ALA A 200 1.41 -3.25 8.77
CA ALA A 200 0.86 -3.58 10.08
C ALA A 200 1.99 -3.75 11.11
N ILE A 201 1.65 -3.60 12.40
CA ILE A 201 2.68 -3.58 13.46
C ILE A 201 2.69 -4.80 14.38
N THR A 202 1.67 -5.64 14.36
CA THR A 202 1.47 -6.71 15.35
C THR A 202 1.52 -8.09 14.68
N PRO A 203 2.21 -9.11 15.24
CA PRO A 203 2.98 -9.07 16.50
C PRO A 203 4.26 -8.25 16.43
N PHE A 204 5.11 -8.41 15.38
CA PHE A 204 6.30 -7.60 15.14
C PHE A 204 6.39 -7.22 13.66
N GLN A 205 6.48 -5.94 13.40
CA GLN A 205 6.56 -5.36 12.06
C GLN A 205 7.84 -5.79 11.33
N SER A 206 7.69 -6.25 10.09
CA SER A 206 8.81 -6.73 9.25
C SER A 206 8.99 -5.96 7.94
N ALA A 207 8.18 -4.93 7.67
CA ALA A 207 8.42 -3.98 6.56
C ALA A 207 8.28 -2.54 7.06
N PRO A 208 8.93 -1.54 6.43
CA PRO A 208 8.87 -0.17 6.91
C PRO A 208 7.59 0.54 6.47
N THR A 209 7.08 1.42 7.35
CA THR A 209 6.19 2.51 6.95
C THR A 209 7.06 3.73 6.65
N CYS A 210 7.20 4.08 5.37
CA CYS A 210 8.20 5.05 4.96
C CYS A 210 7.87 5.76 3.64
N PHE A 211 8.61 6.86 3.39
CA PHE A 211 8.72 7.48 2.08
C PHE A 211 10.17 7.41 1.58
N ILE A 212 10.34 6.89 0.36
CA ILE A 212 11.62 6.71 -0.33
C ILE A 212 11.55 7.51 -1.64
N ASN A 213 12.56 8.35 -1.90
CA ASN A 213 12.61 9.13 -3.13
C ASN A 213 13.08 8.31 -4.34
N ALA A 214 13.00 8.91 -5.54
CA ALA A 214 13.41 8.29 -6.79
C ALA A 214 14.90 7.88 -6.88
N SER A 215 15.74 8.39 -5.98
CA SER A 215 17.13 7.97 -5.85
C SER A 215 17.34 6.79 -4.88
N GLY A 216 16.27 6.29 -4.24
CA GLY A 216 16.35 5.24 -3.23
C GLY A 216 16.72 5.74 -1.83
N LYS A 217 16.71 7.06 -1.59
CA LYS A 217 16.96 7.63 -0.26
C LYS A 217 15.68 7.60 0.57
N VAL A 218 15.73 6.98 1.75
CA VAL A 218 14.65 7.06 2.74
C VAL A 218 14.63 8.47 3.32
N LEU A 219 13.54 9.19 3.08
CA LEU A 219 13.37 10.58 3.53
C LEU A 219 12.56 10.66 4.82
N LYS A 220 11.65 9.70 5.04
CA LYS A 220 10.89 9.57 6.28
C LYS A 220 10.59 8.10 6.53
N GLU A 221 10.66 7.67 7.79
CA GLU A 221 10.38 6.31 8.23
C GLU A 221 9.91 6.37 9.68
N LEU A 222 8.87 5.61 10.02
CA LEU A 222 8.38 5.50 11.39
C LEU A 222 9.18 4.48 12.19
N ASP A 223 9.15 4.61 13.51
CA ASP A 223 9.66 3.59 14.40
C ASP A 223 8.82 2.30 14.27
N ARG A 224 9.49 1.16 14.30
CA ARG A 224 8.83 -0.16 14.25
C ARG A 224 7.94 -0.39 15.46
N ASN A 225 6.88 -1.19 15.26
CA ASN A 225 6.00 -1.70 16.31
C ASN A 225 5.28 -0.61 17.12
N LYS A 226 5.17 0.61 16.60
CA LYS A 226 4.43 1.72 17.22
C LYS A 226 3.24 2.11 16.35
N GLU A 227 2.08 2.28 16.97
CA GLU A 227 0.91 2.81 16.26
C GLU A 227 1.09 4.31 16.01
N GLU A 228 1.21 4.70 14.73
CA GLU A 228 1.54 6.09 14.37
C GLU A 228 1.11 6.45 12.95
N LEU A 229 0.87 7.75 12.72
CA LEU A 229 0.67 8.34 11.39
C LEU A 229 1.98 8.94 10.86
N LEU A 230 2.38 8.53 9.67
CA LEU A 230 3.41 9.19 8.89
C LEU A 230 2.76 10.23 7.99
N PHE A 231 3.32 11.43 7.93
CA PHE A 231 2.95 12.47 6.96
C PHE A 231 4.16 12.81 6.10
N TYR A 232 3.92 13.02 4.79
CA TYR A 232 4.95 13.45 3.87
C TYR A 232 4.38 14.38 2.80
N ASP A 233 4.97 15.56 2.61
CA ASP A 233 4.59 16.49 1.56
C ASP A 233 5.32 16.10 0.27
N PHE A 234 4.60 15.41 -0.63
CA PHE A 234 5.13 14.95 -1.89
C PHE A 234 4.97 16.02 -2.97
N GLU A 235 6.09 16.36 -3.61
CA GLU A 235 6.15 17.18 -4.81
C GLU A 235 6.93 16.43 -5.88
N LYS A 236 6.43 16.47 -7.12
CA LYS A 236 7.16 15.92 -8.26
C LYS A 236 8.34 16.84 -8.54
N SER A 237 9.54 16.33 -8.34
CA SER A 237 10.79 17.07 -8.56
C SER A 237 11.37 16.78 -9.96
N GLU A 238 12.18 17.70 -10.45
CA GLU A 238 13.04 17.42 -11.59
C GLU A 238 14.06 16.32 -11.24
N LEU A 239 14.35 15.49 -12.24
CA LEU A 239 15.32 14.40 -12.06
C LEU A 239 16.74 14.95 -11.99
N ASN A 240 17.53 14.45 -11.04
CA ASN A 240 18.96 14.75 -10.97
C ASN A 240 19.74 13.99 -12.06
N PHE A 241 21.04 14.32 -12.19
CA PHE A 241 21.93 13.70 -13.21
C PHE A 241 21.93 12.17 -13.16
N GLY A 242 22.00 11.58 -11.97
CA GLY A 242 22.03 10.12 -11.80
C GLY A 242 20.66 9.46 -12.11
N GLU A 243 19.56 10.14 -11.79
CA GLU A 243 18.20 9.69 -12.12
C GLU A 243 17.96 9.76 -13.64
N ILE A 244 18.39 10.83 -14.31
CA ILE A 244 18.31 10.96 -15.77
C ILE A 244 19.08 9.83 -16.43
N GLY A 245 20.30 9.52 -15.96
CA GLY A 245 21.12 8.43 -16.50
C GLY A 245 20.45 7.07 -16.36
N ARG A 246 19.95 6.74 -15.15
CA ARG A 246 19.23 5.48 -14.91
C ARG A 246 17.95 5.36 -15.75
N LYS A 247 17.21 6.46 -15.86
CA LYS A 247 16.00 6.48 -16.68
C LYS A 247 16.31 6.21 -18.14
N ARG A 248 17.28 6.91 -18.73
CA ARG A 248 17.69 6.73 -20.13
C ARG A 248 18.11 5.29 -20.41
N GLU A 249 18.97 4.72 -19.56
CA GLU A 249 19.41 3.34 -19.71
C GLU A 249 18.26 2.34 -19.56
N SER A 250 17.34 2.58 -18.61
CA SER A 250 16.14 1.75 -18.46
C SER A 250 15.22 1.84 -19.67
N ASP A 251 15.02 3.03 -20.24
CA ASP A 251 14.20 3.22 -21.44
C ASP A 251 14.83 2.46 -22.63
N HIS A 252 16.16 2.55 -22.81
CA HIS A 252 16.90 1.81 -23.82
C HIS A 252 16.76 0.28 -23.65
N LEU A 253 17.03 -0.26 -22.45
CA LEU A 253 16.93 -1.70 -22.15
C LEU A 253 15.49 -2.24 -22.33
N LEU A 254 14.48 -1.42 -22.16
CA LEU A 254 13.09 -1.80 -22.27
C LEU A 254 12.46 -1.47 -23.63
N GLY A 255 13.22 -0.87 -24.56
CA GLY A 255 12.73 -0.48 -25.90
C GLY A 255 11.63 0.59 -25.83
N LEU A 256 11.77 1.58 -24.95
CA LEU A 256 10.81 2.67 -24.71
C LEU A 256 11.28 4.02 -25.29
N GLU A 257 12.35 4.03 -26.09
CA GLU A 257 12.90 5.21 -26.77
C GLU A 257 12.03 5.68 -27.94
#